data_51ecf0cff428b0be139fbad47e2548b7
#
_entry.id   51ecf0cff428b0be139fbad47e2548b7
#
_cell.length_a   1.000
_cell.length_b   1.000
_cell.length_c   1.000
_cell.angle_alpha   90.00
_cell.angle_beta   90.00
_cell.angle_gamma   90.00
#
_symmetry.space_group_name_H-M   'P 1'
#
loop_
_entity.id
_entity.type
_entity.pdbx_description
1 polymer ?
#
loop_
_entity_poly.entity_id
_entity_poly.type
_entity_poly.pdbx_seq_one_letter_code
_entity_poly.pdbx_strand_id
1 'polypeptide(L)'
;MAKKALLMILDGWGCGDHKKDDVIFNTPTPYWDSLLAEYPHSQLQASGENVGLPDGQMGNSEVGHLNIGAGRIVYQDLVKINRACADGSIMLNKEVVSAFSYAKEHGKNIHFMGLTSNGGVHSSLDHLFKLCDIAKEYGLENTFIHCFMDGRDTDPKSGKGFIEELTAHCAQSAGKIASIVGRFYAMDRDKRWERVKEAYDLLVNGIGKKATDMVQAMQESYDEGVTDEFIKPIVNANFDGTIKEGNVDIYFNYLNDRAKEMTIVMTQHYMHE
;
A
#
# COMPACT_ATOMS: atom_id res chain seq x y z
N MET A 1 22.22 43.72 -19.13
CA MET A 1 21.22 42.84 -19.76
C MET A 1 21.00 41.62 -18.85
N ALA A 2 19.75 41.24 -18.57
CA ALA A 2 19.48 40.05 -17.81
C ALA A 2 19.93 38.81 -18.63
N LYS A 3 20.72 37.92 -18.03
CA LYS A 3 21.08 36.64 -18.65
C LYS A 3 19.83 35.80 -18.79
N LYS A 4 19.57 35.27 -20.00
CA LYS A 4 18.46 34.39 -20.29
C LYS A 4 18.97 32.94 -20.32
N ALA A 5 18.20 32.02 -19.82
CA ALA A 5 18.46 30.59 -19.91
C ALA A 5 17.29 29.89 -20.60
N LEU A 6 17.58 28.85 -21.36
CA LEU A 6 16.60 27.96 -21.98
C LEU A 6 16.84 26.56 -21.44
N LEU A 7 15.84 25.93 -20.84
CA LEU A 7 15.84 24.51 -20.55
C LEU A 7 15.00 23.81 -21.63
N MET A 8 15.61 22.90 -22.37
CA MET A 8 14.93 22.08 -23.36
C MET A 8 14.91 20.63 -22.88
N ILE A 9 13.73 20.07 -22.67
CA ILE A 9 13.53 18.70 -22.22
C ILE A 9 13.14 17.87 -23.45
N LEU A 10 13.99 16.89 -23.80
CA LEU A 10 13.73 15.91 -24.85
C LEU A 10 13.21 14.63 -24.15
N ASP A 11 11.90 14.60 -23.89
CA ASP A 11 11.27 13.51 -23.16
C ASP A 11 11.39 12.19 -23.94
N GLY A 12 11.81 11.12 -23.26
CA GLY A 12 12.11 9.84 -23.88
C GLY A 12 13.47 9.74 -24.61
N TRP A 13 14.24 10.85 -24.68
CA TRP A 13 15.59 10.85 -25.27
C TRP A 13 16.61 10.41 -24.24
N GLY A 14 16.97 9.12 -24.25
CA GLY A 14 17.88 8.51 -23.28
C GLY A 14 19.09 7.84 -23.92
N CYS A 15 19.98 7.34 -23.07
CA CYS A 15 21.07 6.49 -23.48
C CYS A 15 20.62 5.04 -23.49
N GLY A 16 20.56 4.43 -24.66
CA GLY A 16 20.18 3.05 -24.85
C GLY A 16 21.35 2.06 -24.73
N ASP A 17 21.12 0.84 -25.16
CA ASP A 17 22.08 -0.27 -25.08
C ASP A 17 22.92 -0.45 -26.36
N HIS A 18 22.80 0.47 -27.30
CA HIS A 18 23.47 0.50 -28.61
C HIS A 18 23.18 -0.73 -29.48
N LYS A 19 22.07 -1.43 -29.24
CA LYS A 19 21.64 -2.56 -30.07
C LYS A 19 20.76 -2.10 -31.23
N LYS A 20 20.29 -3.08 -32.02
CA LYS A 20 19.50 -2.85 -33.23
C LYS A 20 18.23 -2.02 -32.96
N ASP A 21 17.65 -2.15 -31.80
CA ASP A 21 16.39 -1.50 -31.41
C ASP A 21 16.60 -0.11 -30.80
N ASP A 22 17.86 0.31 -30.59
CA ASP A 22 18.22 1.64 -30.12
C ASP A 22 18.16 2.63 -31.30
N VAL A 23 16.99 3.19 -31.53
CA VAL A 23 16.72 4.09 -32.67
C VAL A 23 17.57 5.36 -32.59
N ILE A 24 17.81 5.90 -31.41
CA ILE A 24 18.60 7.11 -31.20
C ILE A 24 20.05 6.85 -31.63
N PHE A 25 20.63 5.75 -31.16
CA PHE A 25 22.00 5.37 -31.52
C PHE A 25 22.17 5.04 -33.00
N ASN A 26 21.20 4.36 -33.59
CA ASN A 26 21.25 3.92 -35.01
C ASN A 26 20.83 5.00 -36.01
N THR A 27 20.40 6.18 -35.58
CA THR A 27 19.98 7.28 -36.47
C THR A 27 21.02 8.39 -36.40
N PRO A 28 21.53 8.90 -37.55
CA PRO A 28 22.46 10.02 -37.55
C PRO A 28 21.85 11.28 -36.88
N THR A 29 22.53 11.79 -35.85
CA THR A 29 22.12 12.99 -35.11
C THR A 29 23.24 14.03 -35.06
N PRO A 30 23.71 14.55 -36.22
CA PRO A 30 24.97 15.29 -36.32
C PRO A 30 25.04 16.54 -35.42
N TYR A 31 23.91 17.21 -35.20
CA TYR A 31 23.88 18.38 -34.33
C TYR A 31 23.98 17.95 -32.86
N TRP A 32 23.25 16.93 -32.44
CA TRP A 32 23.33 16.36 -31.10
C TRP A 32 24.72 15.82 -30.81
N ASP A 33 25.32 15.12 -31.73
CA ASP A 33 26.67 14.56 -31.63
C ASP A 33 27.70 15.69 -31.46
N SER A 34 27.55 16.82 -32.17
CA SER A 34 28.44 17.97 -32.02
C SER A 34 28.29 18.63 -30.63
N LEU A 35 27.07 18.71 -30.08
CA LEU A 35 26.86 19.23 -28.73
C LEU A 35 27.54 18.37 -27.68
N LEU A 36 27.47 17.06 -27.80
CA LEU A 36 28.14 16.13 -26.87
C LEU A 36 29.68 16.22 -26.97
N ALA A 37 30.20 16.50 -28.17
CA ALA A 37 31.64 16.64 -28.38
C ALA A 37 32.19 17.98 -27.88
N GLU A 38 31.44 19.06 -27.99
CA GLU A 38 31.91 20.43 -27.75
C GLU A 38 31.58 20.98 -26.36
N TYR A 39 30.52 20.49 -25.71
CA TYR A 39 30.02 21.02 -24.47
C TYR A 39 30.07 20.02 -23.30
N PRO A 40 30.20 20.50 -22.05
CA PRO A 40 30.10 19.64 -20.87
C PRO A 40 28.75 18.94 -20.81
N HIS A 41 28.76 17.66 -20.54
CA HIS A 41 27.55 16.85 -20.38
C HIS A 41 27.68 15.88 -19.21
N SER A 42 26.55 15.36 -18.72
CA SER A 42 26.48 14.35 -17.67
C SER A 42 25.28 13.44 -17.90
N GLN A 43 25.29 12.31 -17.25
CA GLN A 43 24.18 11.36 -17.26
C GLN A 43 23.48 11.36 -15.92
N LEU A 44 22.15 11.22 -15.94
CA LEU A 44 21.29 11.05 -14.78
C LEU A 44 20.64 9.67 -14.82
N GLN A 45 20.47 9.07 -13.66
CA GLN A 45 19.63 7.89 -13.52
C GLN A 45 18.17 8.26 -13.77
N ALA A 46 17.45 7.41 -14.52
CA ALA A 46 16.07 7.68 -14.93
C ALA A 46 15.07 6.63 -14.41
N SER A 47 15.45 5.82 -13.43
CA SER A 47 14.62 4.74 -12.89
C SER A 47 14.84 4.52 -11.39
N GLY A 48 13.94 3.77 -10.78
CA GLY A 48 14.04 3.36 -9.40
C GLY A 48 14.08 4.52 -8.40
N GLU A 49 14.72 4.34 -7.27
CA GLU A 49 14.80 5.35 -6.20
C GLU A 49 15.49 6.65 -6.63
N ASN A 50 16.31 6.62 -7.66
CA ASN A 50 16.94 7.82 -8.22
C ASN A 50 15.94 8.82 -8.81
N VAL A 51 14.73 8.38 -9.10
CA VAL A 51 13.61 9.23 -9.53
C VAL A 51 12.41 9.17 -8.60
N GLY A 52 12.56 8.57 -7.43
CA GLY A 52 11.52 8.49 -6.41
C GLY A 52 10.53 7.34 -6.56
N LEU A 53 10.85 6.36 -7.41
CA LEU A 53 10.07 5.13 -7.63
C LEU A 53 10.71 3.95 -6.88
N PRO A 54 9.98 2.84 -6.67
CA PRO A 54 10.57 1.60 -6.17
C PRO A 54 11.71 1.10 -7.07
N ASP A 55 12.70 0.42 -6.46
CA ASP A 55 13.80 -0.20 -7.20
C ASP A 55 13.27 -1.17 -8.25
N GLY A 56 13.93 -1.16 -9.43
CA GLY A 56 13.53 -1.95 -10.59
C GLY A 56 12.38 -1.36 -11.41
N GLN A 57 11.71 -0.34 -10.94
CA GLN A 57 10.65 0.33 -11.68
C GLN A 57 11.24 1.35 -12.65
N MET A 58 10.87 1.24 -13.93
CA MET A 58 11.26 2.20 -14.96
C MET A 58 10.63 3.57 -14.69
N GLY A 59 11.41 4.63 -14.88
CA GLY A 59 10.92 6.00 -14.80
C GLY A 59 9.88 6.33 -15.86
N ASN A 60 9.19 7.43 -15.66
CA ASN A 60 8.19 7.95 -16.58
C ASN A 60 8.26 9.49 -16.62
N SER A 61 7.53 10.07 -17.58
CA SER A 61 7.50 11.51 -17.80
C SER A 61 7.03 12.30 -16.56
N GLU A 62 6.04 11.79 -15.83
CA GLU A 62 5.49 12.47 -14.64
C GLU A 62 6.54 12.65 -13.56
N VAL A 63 7.19 11.57 -13.12
CA VAL A 63 8.20 11.65 -12.07
C VAL A 63 9.45 12.41 -12.53
N GLY A 64 9.85 12.29 -13.80
CA GLY A 64 10.97 13.02 -14.38
C GLY A 64 10.76 14.52 -14.34
N HIS A 65 9.63 15.00 -14.84
CA HIS A 65 9.28 16.42 -14.83
C HIS A 65 9.10 16.96 -13.40
N LEU A 66 8.50 16.15 -12.51
CA LEU A 66 8.35 16.52 -11.11
C LEU A 66 9.70 16.73 -10.42
N ASN A 67 10.66 15.84 -10.65
CA ASN A 67 12.01 15.95 -10.09
C ASN A 67 12.78 17.15 -10.65
N ILE A 68 12.69 17.42 -11.96
CA ILE A 68 13.28 18.58 -12.61
C ILE A 68 12.69 19.86 -12.02
N GLY A 69 11.36 19.93 -11.91
CA GLY A 69 10.66 21.10 -11.36
C GLY A 69 10.97 21.36 -9.87
N ALA A 70 11.11 20.30 -9.08
CA ALA A 70 11.44 20.37 -7.66
C ALA A 70 12.93 20.62 -7.38
N GLY A 71 13.82 20.37 -8.34
CA GLY A 71 15.28 20.42 -8.15
C GLY A 71 15.81 19.38 -7.16
N ARG A 72 15.06 18.31 -6.92
CA ARG A 72 15.43 17.21 -6.01
C ARG A 72 14.61 15.96 -6.35
N ILE A 73 15.02 14.81 -5.83
CA ILE A 73 14.21 13.59 -5.90
C ILE A 73 12.93 13.78 -5.06
N VAL A 74 11.77 13.55 -5.68
CA VAL A 74 10.46 13.53 -5.02
C VAL A 74 10.03 12.08 -4.91
N TYR A 75 10.23 11.49 -3.74
CA TYR A 75 9.84 10.11 -3.50
C TYR A 75 8.32 9.96 -3.50
N GLN A 76 7.83 8.93 -4.18
CA GLN A 76 6.43 8.52 -4.09
C GLN A 76 6.10 7.93 -2.73
N ASP A 77 4.83 7.87 -2.37
CA ASP A 77 4.41 7.50 -1.01
C ASP A 77 4.86 6.09 -0.63
N LEU A 78 4.79 5.13 -1.54
CA LEU A 78 5.33 3.78 -1.31
C LEU A 78 6.81 3.83 -0.89
N VAL A 79 7.64 4.56 -1.64
CA VAL A 79 9.08 4.65 -1.35
C VAL A 79 9.36 5.40 -0.04
N LYS A 80 8.59 6.47 0.24
CA LYS A 80 8.72 7.21 1.51
C LYS A 80 8.44 6.30 2.70
N ILE A 81 7.36 5.50 2.63
CA ILE A 81 6.97 4.62 3.72
C ILE A 81 7.94 3.45 3.84
N ASN A 82 8.37 2.84 2.70
CA ASN A 82 9.39 1.80 2.70
C ASN A 82 10.66 2.26 3.43
N ARG A 83 11.16 3.45 3.11
CA ARG A 83 12.34 4.03 3.76
C ARG A 83 12.10 4.29 5.24
N ALA A 84 10.95 4.86 5.60
CA ALA A 84 10.60 5.12 6.99
C ALA A 84 10.44 3.82 7.81
N CYS A 85 9.98 2.75 7.20
CA CYS A 85 9.94 1.42 7.82
C CYS A 85 11.34 0.85 8.00
N ALA A 86 12.21 0.97 6.99
CA ALA A 86 13.56 0.42 6.99
C ALA A 86 14.49 1.11 7.99
N ASP A 87 14.47 2.45 8.05
CA ASP A 87 15.32 3.24 8.95
C ASP A 87 14.68 3.48 10.34
N GLY A 88 13.45 3.01 10.55
CA GLY A 88 12.70 3.16 11.79
C GLY A 88 12.09 4.55 12.02
N SER A 89 12.26 5.50 11.09
CA SER A 89 11.73 6.86 11.24
C SER A 89 10.20 6.93 11.25
N ILE A 90 9.51 5.88 10.82
CA ILE A 90 8.06 5.75 10.98
C ILE A 90 7.63 5.89 12.45
N MET A 91 8.47 5.47 13.39
CA MET A 91 8.28 5.62 14.84
C MET A 91 8.39 7.08 15.32
N LEU A 92 8.82 7.99 14.46
CA LEU A 92 8.86 9.44 14.73
C LEU A 92 7.66 10.18 14.13
N ASN A 93 6.83 9.48 13.35
CA ASN A 93 5.62 10.05 12.79
C ASN A 93 4.62 10.34 13.92
N LYS A 94 4.18 11.59 14.05
CA LYS A 94 3.33 12.05 15.17
C LYS A 94 2.00 11.32 15.24
N GLU A 95 1.39 11.01 14.10
CA GLU A 95 0.10 10.32 14.04
C GLU A 95 0.26 8.86 14.46
N VAL A 96 1.31 8.19 14.01
CA VAL A 96 1.63 6.82 14.43
C VAL A 96 1.88 6.78 15.94
N VAL A 97 2.78 7.63 16.45
CA VAL A 97 3.07 7.71 17.89
C VAL A 97 1.81 7.99 18.70
N SER A 98 0.99 8.95 18.27
CA SER A 98 -0.26 9.31 18.97
C SER A 98 -1.23 8.13 19.02
N ALA A 99 -1.42 7.42 17.91
CA ALA A 99 -2.33 6.27 17.85
C ALA A 99 -1.90 5.14 18.79
N PHE A 100 -0.63 4.76 18.74
CA PHE A 100 -0.11 3.68 19.59
C PHE A 100 -0.05 4.07 21.08
N SER A 101 0.35 5.31 21.40
CA SER A 101 0.35 5.83 22.76
C SER A 101 -1.06 5.87 23.34
N TYR A 102 -2.03 6.38 22.58
CA TYR A 102 -3.43 6.41 23.00
C TYR A 102 -3.96 5.00 23.33
N ALA A 103 -3.74 4.03 22.43
CA ALA A 103 -4.16 2.64 22.67
C ALA A 103 -3.57 2.10 23.98
N LYS A 104 -2.26 2.33 24.20
CA LYS A 104 -1.55 1.88 25.40
C LYS A 104 -2.07 2.56 26.66
N GLU A 105 -2.14 3.88 26.68
CA GLU A 105 -2.50 4.68 27.86
C GLU A 105 -3.95 4.47 28.30
N HIS A 106 -4.86 4.22 27.34
CA HIS A 106 -6.29 4.04 27.61
C HIS A 106 -6.72 2.57 27.59
N GLY A 107 -5.80 1.62 27.43
CA GLY A 107 -6.12 0.19 27.38
C GLY A 107 -7.07 -0.18 26.25
N LYS A 108 -6.94 0.49 25.10
CA LYS A 108 -7.80 0.29 23.93
C LYS A 108 -7.20 -0.72 22.95
N ASN A 109 -8.06 -1.41 22.24
CA ASN A 109 -7.64 -2.25 21.13
C ASN A 109 -7.12 -1.39 19.99
N ILE A 110 -6.14 -1.92 19.25
CA ILE A 110 -5.67 -1.34 17.99
C ILE A 110 -6.01 -2.29 16.85
N HIS A 111 -6.53 -1.74 15.77
CA HIS A 111 -6.95 -2.48 14.59
C HIS A 111 -6.17 -1.96 13.37
N PHE A 112 -5.62 -2.88 12.60
CA PHE A 112 -5.03 -2.60 11.30
C PHE A 112 -5.97 -3.12 10.22
N MET A 113 -6.38 -2.29 9.29
CA MET A 113 -7.21 -2.69 8.16
C MET A 113 -6.63 -2.20 6.84
N GLY A 114 -6.76 -2.98 5.79
CA GLY A 114 -6.27 -2.61 4.47
C GLY A 114 -6.04 -3.79 3.55
N LEU A 115 -5.57 -3.49 2.35
CA LEU A 115 -5.30 -4.48 1.31
C LEU A 115 -4.09 -5.32 1.67
N THR A 116 -4.32 -6.59 1.98
CA THR A 116 -3.29 -7.55 2.40
C THR A 116 -2.71 -8.22 1.16
N SER A 117 -1.76 -7.55 0.54
CA SER A 117 -1.07 -8.03 -0.67
C SER A 117 0.31 -7.39 -0.83
N ASN A 118 1.11 -7.93 -1.72
CA ASN A 118 2.42 -7.39 -2.13
C ASN A 118 2.40 -6.76 -3.53
N GLY A 119 1.22 -6.47 -4.08
CA GLY A 119 1.06 -5.86 -5.40
C GLY A 119 1.65 -4.44 -5.51
N GLY A 120 1.86 -3.76 -4.38
CA GLY A 120 2.57 -2.47 -4.33
C GLY A 120 1.80 -1.30 -4.98
N VAL A 121 0.49 -1.44 -5.19
CA VAL A 121 -0.36 -0.39 -5.76
C VAL A 121 -1.05 0.41 -4.66
N HIS A 122 -1.74 -0.22 -3.74
CA HIS A 122 -2.50 0.43 -2.67
C HIS A 122 -1.85 0.30 -1.30
N SER A 123 -1.11 -0.77 -1.07
CA SER A 123 -0.53 -1.14 0.22
C SER A 123 0.71 -2.01 0.04
N SER A 124 1.37 -2.34 1.13
CA SER A 124 2.46 -3.32 1.20
C SER A 124 2.34 -4.15 2.46
N LEU A 125 2.58 -5.46 2.36
CA LEU A 125 2.68 -6.34 3.53
C LEU A 125 3.80 -5.93 4.48
N ASP A 126 4.94 -5.44 3.96
CA ASP A 126 6.05 -4.96 4.79
C ASP A 126 5.64 -3.82 5.71
N HIS A 127 4.73 -2.94 5.25
CA HIS A 127 4.20 -1.87 6.08
C HIS A 127 3.32 -2.44 7.22
N LEU A 128 2.47 -3.43 6.91
CA LEU A 128 1.65 -4.11 7.92
C LEU A 128 2.53 -4.84 8.93
N PHE A 129 3.56 -5.56 8.49
CA PHE A 129 4.53 -6.23 9.37
C PHE A 129 5.19 -5.23 10.30
N LYS A 130 5.64 -4.09 9.78
CA LYS A 130 6.23 -3.03 10.61
C LYS A 130 5.25 -2.48 11.64
N LEU A 131 3.97 -2.30 11.30
CA LEU A 131 2.94 -1.90 12.27
C LEU A 131 2.74 -2.96 13.36
N CYS A 132 2.77 -4.24 13.02
CA CYS A 132 2.72 -5.34 14.00
C CYS A 132 3.94 -5.30 14.94
N ASP A 133 5.13 -5.06 14.42
CA ASP A 133 6.35 -4.95 15.22
C ASP A 133 6.29 -3.76 16.18
N ILE A 134 5.79 -2.62 15.73
CA ILE A 134 5.55 -1.44 16.57
C ILE A 134 4.54 -1.78 17.67
N ALA A 135 3.44 -2.47 17.37
CA ALA A 135 2.47 -2.88 18.36
C ALA A 135 3.10 -3.76 19.44
N LYS A 136 3.99 -4.69 19.06
CA LYS A 136 4.76 -5.52 19.99
C LYS A 136 5.68 -4.66 20.87
N GLU A 137 6.41 -3.70 20.30
CA GLU A 137 7.29 -2.79 21.06
C GLU A 137 6.51 -1.96 22.09
N TYR A 138 5.28 -1.55 21.75
CA TYR A 138 4.37 -0.86 22.67
C TYR A 138 3.73 -1.78 23.72
N GLY A 139 3.81 -3.11 23.54
CA GLY A 139 3.18 -4.10 24.40
C GLY A 139 1.66 -4.18 24.24
N LEU A 140 1.16 -3.94 23.03
CA LEU A 140 -0.27 -3.98 22.71
C LEU A 140 -0.71 -5.41 22.37
N GLU A 141 -1.17 -6.16 23.39
CA GLU A 141 -1.60 -7.56 23.22
C GLU A 141 -2.89 -7.70 22.39
N ASN A 142 -3.76 -6.69 22.44
CA ASN A 142 -5.01 -6.65 21.69
C ASN A 142 -4.87 -5.87 20.39
N THR A 143 -4.02 -6.40 19.51
CA THR A 143 -3.82 -5.93 18.14
C THR A 143 -4.56 -6.85 17.19
N PHE A 144 -5.48 -6.31 16.41
CA PHE A 144 -6.32 -7.05 15.47
C PHE A 144 -6.05 -6.62 14.03
N ILE A 145 -6.14 -7.55 13.07
CA ILE A 145 -5.89 -7.29 11.67
C ILE A 145 -7.12 -7.69 10.85
N HIS A 146 -7.60 -6.78 10.03
CA HIS A 146 -8.69 -6.99 9.09
C HIS A 146 -8.14 -6.98 7.67
N CYS A 147 -8.05 -8.18 7.08
CA CYS A 147 -7.42 -8.38 5.79
C CYS A 147 -8.41 -8.16 4.65
N PHE A 148 -8.14 -7.19 3.78
CA PHE A 148 -8.84 -7.04 2.51
C PHE A 148 -8.04 -7.76 1.42
N MET A 149 -8.67 -8.70 0.71
CA MET A 149 -7.98 -9.54 -0.27
C MET A 149 -7.98 -8.90 -1.65
N ASP A 150 -6.89 -9.07 -2.39
CA ASP A 150 -6.60 -8.35 -3.63
C ASP A 150 -7.20 -9.01 -4.89
N GLY A 151 -6.46 -9.88 -5.55
CA GLY A 151 -6.86 -10.57 -6.76
C GLY A 151 -7.01 -9.70 -8.02
N ARG A 152 -6.58 -8.43 -7.98
CA ARG A 152 -6.55 -7.50 -9.13
C ARG A 152 -5.15 -7.03 -9.44
N ASP A 153 -4.41 -6.63 -8.41
CA ASP A 153 -3.03 -6.15 -8.54
C ASP A 153 -2.04 -7.31 -8.31
N THR A 154 -2.56 -8.46 -7.91
CA THR A 154 -1.86 -9.75 -7.75
C THR A 154 -2.68 -10.89 -8.35
N ASP A 155 -2.09 -12.10 -8.44
CA ASP A 155 -2.80 -13.29 -8.91
C ASP A 155 -4.08 -13.53 -8.10
N PRO A 156 -5.20 -13.90 -8.75
CA PRO A 156 -6.51 -14.06 -8.10
C PRO A 156 -6.60 -15.10 -6.97
N LYS A 157 -5.59 -15.93 -6.78
CA LYS A 157 -5.52 -16.94 -5.72
C LYS A 157 -4.22 -16.87 -4.90
N SER A 158 -3.54 -15.73 -4.91
CA SER A 158 -2.31 -15.51 -4.14
C SER A 158 -2.56 -15.17 -2.67
N GLY A 159 -3.77 -14.73 -2.34
CA GLY A 159 -4.13 -14.22 -1.01
C GLY A 159 -3.93 -15.22 0.12
N LYS A 160 -4.14 -16.53 -0.12
CA LYS A 160 -3.85 -17.56 0.87
C LYS A 160 -2.39 -17.50 1.34
N GLY A 161 -1.43 -17.35 0.39
CA GLY A 161 -0.02 -17.21 0.73
C GLY A 161 0.27 -15.97 1.57
N PHE A 162 -0.41 -14.86 1.31
CA PHE A 162 -0.27 -13.64 2.12
C PHE A 162 -0.82 -13.82 3.54
N ILE A 163 -1.91 -14.56 3.71
CA ILE A 163 -2.46 -14.90 5.04
C ILE A 163 -1.52 -15.85 5.79
N GLU A 164 -0.89 -16.82 5.12
CA GLU A 164 0.13 -17.70 5.69
C GLU A 164 1.34 -16.91 6.19
N GLU A 165 1.86 -16.01 5.36
CA GLU A 165 3.00 -15.15 5.67
C GLU A 165 2.68 -14.22 6.85
N LEU A 166 1.52 -13.55 6.83
CA LEU A 166 1.07 -12.69 7.92
C LEU A 166 0.89 -13.48 9.23
N THR A 167 0.32 -14.69 9.16
CA THR A 167 0.15 -15.55 10.34
C THR A 167 1.51 -15.92 10.95
N ALA A 168 2.49 -16.26 10.11
CA ALA A 168 3.84 -16.55 10.56
C ALA A 168 4.54 -15.35 11.19
N HIS A 169 4.35 -14.14 10.61
CA HIS A 169 4.90 -12.90 11.17
C HIS A 169 4.26 -12.58 12.54
N CYS A 170 2.94 -12.65 12.64
CA CYS A 170 2.22 -12.40 13.89
C CYS A 170 2.62 -13.34 15.03
N ALA A 171 2.99 -14.58 14.71
CA ALA A 171 3.49 -15.53 15.72
C ALA A 171 4.80 -15.08 16.39
N GLN A 172 5.59 -14.23 15.73
CA GLN A 172 6.84 -13.68 16.24
C GLN A 172 6.74 -12.21 16.66
N SER A 173 5.65 -11.55 16.31
CA SER A 173 5.39 -10.13 16.55
C SER A 173 4.11 -9.92 17.37
N ALA A 174 3.28 -8.98 16.98
CA ALA A 174 1.93 -8.78 17.50
C ALA A 174 0.91 -8.89 16.39
N GLY A 175 -0.36 -9.03 16.75
CA GLY A 175 -1.46 -9.07 15.80
C GLY A 175 -2.15 -10.44 15.74
N LYS A 176 -3.46 -10.38 15.54
CA LYS A 176 -4.35 -11.53 15.36
C LYS A 176 -5.25 -11.23 14.17
N ILE A 177 -5.27 -12.09 13.16
CA ILE A 177 -6.15 -11.92 12.01
C ILE A 177 -7.59 -12.09 12.48
N ALA A 178 -8.33 -10.98 12.57
CA ALA A 178 -9.69 -10.94 13.08
C ALA A 178 -10.73 -11.22 11.97
N SER A 179 -10.46 -10.75 10.76
CA SER A 179 -11.39 -10.95 9.65
C SER A 179 -10.69 -10.92 8.29
N ILE A 180 -11.35 -11.53 7.32
CA ILE A 180 -10.96 -11.51 5.90
C ILE A 180 -12.19 -11.14 5.06
N VAL A 181 -11.99 -10.30 4.04
CA VAL A 181 -13.02 -9.97 3.04
C VAL A 181 -12.35 -9.51 1.73
N GLY A 182 -12.95 -9.79 0.59
CA GLY A 182 -12.45 -9.32 -0.70
C GLY A 182 -12.55 -7.80 -0.87
N ARG A 183 -11.63 -7.22 -1.61
CA ARG A 183 -11.61 -5.78 -1.90
C ARG A 183 -12.84 -5.29 -2.65
N PHE A 184 -13.57 -6.17 -3.32
CA PHE A 184 -14.85 -5.87 -3.95
C PHE A 184 -15.85 -5.26 -2.96
N TYR A 185 -15.81 -5.67 -1.69
CA TYR A 185 -16.67 -5.16 -0.61
C TYR A 185 -16.02 -4.02 0.15
N ALA A 186 -14.78 -4.19 0.59
CA ALA A 186 -14.11 -3.27 1.52
C ALA A 186 -13.44 -2.06 0.85
N MET A 187 -13.27 -2.09 -0.47
CA MET A 187 -12.55 -1.05 -1.21
C MET A 187 -13.35 -0.56 -2.42
N ASP A 188 -14.66 -0.44 -2.27
CA ASP A 188 -15.52 0.21 -3.27
C ASP A 188 -15.17 1.71 -3.36
N ARG A 189 -15.40 2.31 -4.53
CA ARG A 189 -15.27 3.75 -4.78
C ARG A 189 -16.36 4.29 -5.70
N ASP A 190 -17.35 3.46 -5.98
CA ASP A 190 -18.42 3.73 -6.93
C ASP A 190 -19.77 3.92 -6.23
N LYS A 191 -19.73 4.17 -4.88
CA LYS A 191 -20.88 4.37 -4.00
C LYS A 191 -21.85 3.18 -4.00
N ARG A 192 -21.30 1.97 -4.05
CA ARG A 192 -22.05 0.72 -3.90
C ARG A 192 -22.17 0.40 -2.41
N TRP A 193 -22.98 1.19 -1.71
CA TRP A 193 -23.11 1.13 -0.26
C TRP A 193 -23.53 -0.25 0.26
N GLU A 194 -24.27 -1.03 -0.54
CA GLU A 194 -24.58 -2.42 -0.23
C GLU A 194 -23.36 -3.32 -0.07
N ARG A 195 -22.27 -3.06 -0.84
CA ARG A 195 -21.00 -3.78 -0.71
C ARG A 195 -20.23 -3.31 0.52
N VAL A 196 -20.11 -2.00 0.68
CA VAL A 196 -19.45 -1.38 1.83
C VAL A 196 -20.10 -1.84 3.13
N LYS A 197 -21.42 -1.98 3.15
CA LYS A 197 -22.18 -2.48 4.30
C LYS A 197 -21.77 -3.91 4.69
N GLU A 198 -21.55 -4.82 3.74
CA GLU A 198 -21.09 -6.18 4.06
C GLU A 198 -19.74 -6.17 4.79
N ALA A 199 -18.80 -5.33 4.32
CA ALA A 199 -17.49 -5.17 4.98
C ALA A 199 -17.64 -4.46 6.34
N TYR A 200 -18.45 -3.42 6.45
CA TYR A 200 -18.73 -2.73 7.72
C TYR A 200 -19.32 -3.69 8.76
N ASP A 201 -20.34 -4.46 8.37
CA ASP A 201 -21.00 -5.44 9.25
C ASP A 201 -19.99 -6.52 9.74
N LEU A 202 -19.04 -6.89 8.90
CA LEU A 202 -17.95 -7.77 9.31
C LEU A 202 -17.06 -7.12 10.38
N LEU A 203 -16.60 -5.90 10.12
CA LEU A 203 -15.64 -5.19 10.98
C LEU A 203 -16.23 -4.83 12.34
N VAL A 204 -17.47 -4.33 12.37
CA VAL A 204 -18.12 -3.75 13.57
C VAL A 204 -19.03 -4.75 14.26
N ASN A 205 -19.80 -5.53 13.49
CA ASN A 205 -20.80 -6.43 14.02
C ASN A 205 -20.38 -7.91 14.04
N GLY A 206 -19.22 -8.24 13.47
CA GLY A 206 -18.72 -9.61 13.39
C GLY A 206 -19.61 -10.55 12.54
N ILE A 207 -20.27 -9.98 11.52
CA ILE A 207 -21.15 -10.74 10.64
C ILE A 207 -20.34 -11.31 9.49
N GLY A 208 -20.24 -12.63 9.42
CA GLY A 208 -19.53 -13.37 8.40
C GLY A 208 -19.48 -14.87 8.67
N LYS A 209 -18.92 -15.63 7.70
CA LYS A 209 -18.65 -17.06 7.88
C LYS A 209 -17.64 -17.20 9.02
N LYS A 210 -17.98 -18.01 10.02
CA LYS A 210 -17.07 -18.26 11.17
C LYS A 210 -16.00 -19.27 10.78
N ALA A 211 -14.74 -18.95 11.06
CA ALA A 211 -13.60 -19.84 10.85
C ALA A 211 -12.65 -19.78 12.05
N THR A 212 -12.05 -20.91 12.39
CA THR A 212 -11.01 -21.01 13.44
C THR A 212 -9.60 -21.02 12.84
N ASP A 213 -9.49 -21.35 11.56
CA ASP A 213 -8.26 -21.30 10.76
C ASP A 213 -8.50 -20.43 9.53
N MET A 214 -7.82 -19.26 9.50
CA MET A 214 -8.02 -18.28 8.45
C MET A 214 -7.36 -18.68 7.12
N VAL A 215 -6.28 -19.46 7.17
CA VAL A 215 -5.62 -20.01 5.97
C VAL A 215 -6.52 -21.08 5.32
N GLN A 216 -7.09 -21.98 6.13
CA GLN A 216 -8.02 -22.98 5.65
C GLN A 216 -9.30 -22.36 5.08
N ALA A 217 -9.81 -21.29 5.70
CA ALA A 217 -10.98 -20.57 5.19
C ALA A 217 -10.75 -19.94 3.82
N MET A 218 -9.52 -19.46 3.53
CA MET A 218 -9.13 -19.02 2.20
C MET A 218 -9.18 -20.16 1.18
N GLN A 219 -8.63 -21.34 1.54
CA GLN A 219 -8.66 -22.51 0.68
C GLN A 219 -10.10 -22.96 0.36
N GLU A 220 -10.96 -22.99 1.36
CA GLU A 220 -12.38 -23.31 1.18
C GLU A 220 -13.07 -22.36 0.20
N SER A 221 -12.78 -21.05 0.27
CA SER A 221 -13.29 -20.08 -0.68
C SER A 221 -12.84 -20.38 -2.11
N TYR A 222 -11.58 -20.79 -2.30
CA TYR A 222 -11.05 -21.16 -3.62
C TYR A 222 -11.68 -22.45 -4.15
N ASP A 223 -11.96 -23.42 -3.27
CA ASP A 223 -12.62 -24.68 -3.62
C ASP A 223 -14.08 -24.44 -4.04
N GLU A 224 -14.72 -23.41 -3.47
CA GLU A 224 -16.04 -22.93 -3.87
C GLU A 224 -16.00 -22.07 -5.17
N GLY A 225 -14.82 -21.86 -5.77
CA GLY A 225 -14.63 -21.05 -6.98
C GLY A 225 -14.58 -19.56 -6.76
N VAL A 226 -14.50 -19.08 -5.52
CA VAL A 226 -14.41 -17.65 -5.15
C VAL A 226 -12.94 -17.28 -5.06
N THR A 227 -12.54 -16.24 -5.82
CA THR A 227 -11.18 -15.69 -5.83
C THR A 227 -11.03 -14.52 -4.85
N ASP A 228 -9.79 -14.11 -4.60
CA ASP A 228 -9.41 -13.09 -3.60
C ASP A 228 -10.30 -11.85 -3.64
N GLU A 229 -10.49 -11.25 -4.81
CA GLU A 229 -11.30 -10.03 -4.96
C GLU A 229 -12.71 -10.16 -4.39
N PHE A 230 -13.31 -11.35 -4.50
CA PHE A 230 -14.72 -11.61 -4.21
C PHE A 230 -14.95 -12.44 -2.93
N ILE A 231 -13.91 -12.66 -2.12
CA ILE A 231 -14.05 -13.40 -0.87
C ILE A 231 -15.12 -12.75 0.00
N LYS A 232 -16.10 -13.56 0.37
CA LYS A 232 -17.19 -13.18 1.27
C LYS A 232 -16.65 -12.92 2.67
N PRO A 233 -17.33 -12.09 3.50
CA PRO A 233 -16.95 -11.84 4.88
C PRO A 233 -16.66 -13.13 5.68
N ILE A 234 -15.45 -13.23 6.24
CA ILE A 234 -15.01 -14.33 7.12
C ILE A 234 -14.54 -13.71 8.43
N VAL A 235 -15.06 -14.21 9.56
CA VAL A 235 -14.69 -13.77 10.90
C VAL A 235 -13.97 -14.88 11.66
N ASN A 236 -12.91 -14.52 12.37
CA ASN A 236 -12.20 -15.45 13.25
C ASN A 236 -13.07 -15.80 14.47
N ALA A 237 -13.35 -17.08 14.66
CA ALA A 237 -14.24 -17.55 15.71
C ALA A 237 -13.53 -17.77 17.08
N ASN A 238 -12.19 -17.63 17.13
CA ASN A 238 -11.43 -17.90 18.34
C ASN A 238 -11.48 -16.76 19.36
N PHE A 239 -11.87 -15.54 18.94
CA PHE A 239 -11.91 -14.35 19.78
C PHE A 239 -12.83 -13.28 19.18
N ASP A 240 -13.24 -12.30 19.98
CA ASP A 240 -13.94 -11.10 19.49
C ASP A 240 -12.88 -10.06 19.06
N GLY A 241 -12.71 -9.91 17.76
CA GLY A 241 -11.84 -8.91 17.13
C GLY A 241 -12.60 -7.79 16.46
N THR A 242 -13.86 -7.56 16.82
CA THR A 242 -14.69 -6.48 16.25
C THR A 242 -14.24 -5.11 16.73
N ILE A 243 -14.37 -4.12 15.85
CA ILE A 243 -14.05 -2.73 16.15
C ILE A 243 -15.15 -2.14 17.04
N LYS A 244 -14.76 -1.50 18.14
CA LYS A 244 -15.67 -0.88 19.11
C LYS A 244 -15.38 0.60 19.25
N GLU A 245 -16.33 1.35 19.75
CA GLU A 245 -16.16 2.77 20.05
C GLU A 245 -14.96 3.02 20.98
N GLY A 246 -14.14 3.97 20.60
CA GLY A 246 -12.91 4.33 21.31
C GLY A 246 -11.71 3.41 21.04
N ASN A 247 -11.83 2.43 20.14
CA ASN A 247 -10.66 1.72 19.64
C ASN A 247 -9.84 2.61 18.69
N VAL A 248 -8.64 2.17 18.37
CA VAL A 248 -7.76 2.82 17.39
C VAL A 248 -7.77 2.02 16.10
N ASP A 249 -8.08 2.68 14.99
CA ASP A 249 -8.08 2.05 13.67
C ASP A 249 -7.01 2.70 12.80
N ILE A 250 -6.10 1.88 12.25
CA ILE A 250 -5.09 2.32 11.30
C ILE A 250 -5.37 1.66 9.95
N TYR A 251 -5.70 2.49 8.97
CA TYR A 251 -5.80 2.06 7.58
C TYR A 251 -4.40 2.10 6.96
N PHE A 252 -3.80 0.95 6.61
CA PHE A 252 -2.43 0.89 6.13
C PHE A 252 -2.26 1.04 4.61
N ASN A 253 -3.34 1.33 3.88
CA ASN A 253 -3.25 1.72 2.48
C ASN A 253 -2.66 3.13 2.35
N TYR A 254 -1.71 3.32 1.46
CA TYR A 254 -1.17 4.64 1.14
C TYR A 254 -1.90 5.34 -0.03
N LEU A 255 -2.68 4.63 -0.85
CA LEU A 255 -3.64 5.24 -1.75
C LEU A 255 -5.01 5.37 -1.07
N ASN A 256 -5.54 6.59 -1.06
CA ASN A 256 -6.73 6.92 -0.30
C ASN A 256 -8.04 6.82 -1.10
N ASP A 257 -7.99 6.68 -2.42
CA ASP A 257 -9.17 6.70 -3.31
C ASP A 257 -10.20 5.62 -2.95
N ARG A 258 -9.73 4.42 -2.59
CA ARG A 258 -10.58 3.28 -2.22
C ARG A 258 -10.78 3.12 -0.70
N ALA A 259 -10.12 3.95 0.11
CA ALA A 259 -10.31 3.95 1.56
C ALA A 259 -11.44 4.88 2.02
N LYS A 260 -11.87 5.80 1.17
CA LYS A 260 -12.80 6.87 1.52
C LYS A 260 -14.16 6.38 2.01
N GLU A 261 -14.78 5.45 1.29
CA GLU A 261 -16.13 5.00 1.61
C GLU A 261 -16.15 4.23 2.94
N MET A 262 -15.19 3.34 3.15
CA MET A 262 -15.04 2.65 4.43
C MET A 262 -14.76 3.64 5.57
N THR A 263 -13.92 4.64 5.35
CA THR A 263 -13.65 5.69 6.35
C THR A 263 -14.92 6.48 6.69
N ILE A 264 -15.73 6.81 5.68
CA ILE A 264 -17.01 7.52 5.88
C ILE A 264 -17.92 6.72 6.81
N VAL A 265 -18.16 5.43 6.52
CA VAL A 265 -19.09 4.61 7.32
C VAL A 265 -18.55 4.31 8.71
N MET A 266 -17.23 4.31 8.92
CA MET A 266 -16.60 4.10 10.23
C MET A 266 -16.64 5.37 11.11
N THR A 267 -16.70 6.56 10.52
CA THR A 267 -16.53 7.84 11.25
C THR A 267 -17.81 8.68 11.33
N GLN A 268 -18.82 8.42 10.51
CA GLN A 268 -20.06 9.19 10.49
C GLN A 268 -21.19 8.47 11.26
N HIS A 269 -21.83 9.18 12.18
CA HIS A 269 -22.97 8.64 12.94
C HIS A 269 -24.25 8.45 12.09
N TYR A 270 -24.37 9.17 10.98
CA TYR A 270 -25.53 9.07 10.07
C TYR A 270 -25.07 9.15 8.62
N MET A 271 -25.43 8.17 7.83
CA MET A 271 -25.37 8.27 6.37
C MET A 271 -26.66 8.93 5.90
N HIS A 272 -26.56 10.12 5.32
CA HIS A 272 -27.67 10.67 4.54
C HIS A 272 -27.72 9.90 3.22
N GLU A 273 -28.90 9.32 2.93
CA GLU A 273 -29.21 8.64 1.67
C GLU A 273 -28.99 9.54 0.44
#